data_0a39b2ffacc5dfebc630e3582ae68413
#
_entry.id   0a39b2ffacc5dfebc630e3582ae68413
#
_cell.length_a   1.000
_cell.length_b   1.000
_cell.length_c   1.000
_cell.angle_alpha   90.00
_cell.angle_beta   90.00
_cell.angle_gamma   90.00
#
_symmetry.space_group_name_H-M   'P 1'
#
loop_
_entity.id
_entity.type
_entity.pdbx_description
1 polymer ?
#
loop_
_entity_poly.entity_id
_entity_poly.type
_entity_poly.pdbx_seq_one_letter_code
_entity_poly.pdbx_strand_id
1 'polypeptide(L)'
;MTDTGRDTDTDATTGGDGGGGSGRVPFDLRPQARLVARVAGHITDEQLAAPTPCPDYAVRHLLGHVLGLAGAFREAAGKEFGPTLDQAPGSVLPDVGPGWRAELPAALDAMAEAWRDPAAWQGMTRAGGIDLPGEVAGLVALDELVVHGWDLARATGQEYAPDEASLEGARALLAPAAQPDPAGDGPSDGGLFGTPVKVPDDAPLLDRVIGLSGRAPD
;
A
#
# COMPACT_ATOMS: atom_id res chain seq x y z
N MET A 1 48.01 4.82 -66.15
CA MET A 1 46.86 5.68 -66.17
C MET A 1 46.02 5.27 -65.00
N THR A 2 46.35 5.78 -63.83
CA THR A 2 45.70 6.89 -63.08
C THR A 2 44.20 6.87 -63.14
N ASP A 3 43.54 6.51 -62.05
CA ASP A 3 42.65 7.45 -61.42
C ASP A 3 42.35 7.05 -59.96
N THR A 4 42.38 8.05 -59.16
CA THR A 4 42.24 8.13 -57.76
C THR A 4 40.77 8.22 -57.37
N GLY A 5 40.28 7.32 -56.56
CA GLY A 5 38.92 7.40 -55.93
C GLY A 5 39.03 7.70 -54.44
N ARG A 6 38.45 8.78 -54.05
CA ARG A 6 38.51 9.49 -52.79
C ARG A 6 37.61 8.85 -51.74
N ASP A 7 38.22 8.43 -50.66
CA ASP A 7 37.52 8.03 -49.44
C ASP A 7 36.84 9.25 -48.78
N THR A 8 35.55 9.16 -48.53
CA THR A 8 34.85 10.09 -47.63
C THR A 8 34.40 9.34 -46.39
N ASP A 9 35.22 9.45 -45.35
CA ASP A 9 34.79 9.15 -43.99
C ASP A 9 33.60 9.98 -43.61
N THR A 10 32.50 9.29 -43.27
CA THR A 10 31.37 9.92 -42.60
C THR A 10 31.31 9.38 -41.17
N ASP A 11 31.92 10.15 -40.29
CA ASP A 11 31.84 10.01 -38.83
C ASP A 11 30.37 10.22 -38.41
N ALA A 12 29.68 9.15 -38.06
CA ALA A 12 28.36 9.19 -37.48
C ALA A 12 28.49 9.12 -35.95
N THR A 13 28.67 10.26 -35.32
CA THR A 13 28.56 10.44 -33.87
C THR A 13 27.14 10.15 -33.44
N THR A 14 26.93 8.92 -32.97
CA THR A 14 25.66 8.57 -32.30
C THR A 14 25.70 9.14 -30.88
N GLY A 15 25.14 10.32 -30.72
CA GLY A 15 24.83 10.90 -29.41
C GLY A 15 23.81 10.04 -28.72
N GLY A 16 24.25 9.25 -27.77
CA GLY A 16 23.37 8.58 -26.80
C GLY A 16 22.68 9.62 -25.92
N ASP A 17 21.46 9.95 -26.26
CA ASP A 17 20.57 10.73 -25.44
C ASP A 17 20.18 9.87 -24.23
N GLY A 18 20.94 10.01 -23.15
CA GLY A 18 20.62 9.48 -21.84
C GLY A 18 19.43 10.25 -21.25
N GLY A 19 18.23 10.00 -21.78
CA GLY A 19 16.99 10.47 -21.20
C GLY A 19 16.84 9.89 -19.80
N GLY A 20 17.37 10.57 -18.78
CA GLY A 20 16.98 10.39 -17.39
C GLY A 20 15.50 10.70 -17.26
N GLY A 21 14.66 9.70 -17.50
CA GLY A 21 13.24 9.76 -17.22
C GLY A 21 13.08 10.06 -15.73
N SER A 22 12.68 11.27 -15.41
CA SER A 22 12.16 11.67 -14.11
C SER A 22 10.94 10.79 -13.83
N GLY A 23 11.17 9.58 -13.29
CA GLY A 23 10.15 8.58 -13.04
C GLY A 23 9.08 9.15 -12.11
N ARG A 24 7.89 9.34 -12.65
CA ARG A 24 6.73 9.75 -11.85
C ARG A 24 6.29 8.53 -11.04
N VAL A 25 6.13 8.69 -9.72
CA VAL A 25 5.53 7.66 -8.87
C VAL A 25 4.06 7.46 -9.27
N PRO A 26 3.56 6.22 -9.30
CA PRO A 26 2.15 5.95 -9.63
C PRO A 26 1.17 6.61 -8.66
N PHE A 27 1.47 6.54 -7.36
CA PHE A 27 0.64 7.09 -6.27
C PHE A 27 1.51 7.76 -5.21
N ASP A 28 0.98 8.82 -4.60
CA ASP A 28 1.58 9.49 -3.45
C ASP A 28 0.89 8.99 -2.16
N LEU A 29 1.63 8.27 -1.32
CA LEU A 29 1.08 7.71 -0.08
C LEU A 29 0.89 8.76 1.03
N ARG A 30 1.49 9.95 0.91
CA ARG A 30 1.48 10.97 1.98
C ARG A 30 0.09 11.45 2.39
N PRO A 31 -0.87 11.74 1.49
CA PRO A 31 -2.20 12.16 1.88
C PRO A 31 -2.88 11.11 2.78
N GLN A 32 -2.77 9.83 2.39
CA GLN A 32 -3.36 8.73 3.13
C GLN A 32 -2.65 8.47 4.46
N ALA A 33 -1.32 8.47 4.49
CA ALA A 33 -0.53 8.33 5.72
C ALA A 33 -0.90 9.42 6.75
N ARG A 34 -1.03 10.67 6.32
CA ARG A 34 -1.46 11.79 7.17
C ARG A 34 -2.89 11.64 7.65
N LEU A 35 -3.81 11.11 6.83
CA LEU A 35 -5.18 10.84 7.24
C LEU A 35 -5.21 9.81 8.37
N VAL A 36 -4.50 8.68 8.21
CA VAL A 36 -4.40 7.64 9.24
C VAL A 36 -3.76 8.18 10.52
N ALA A 37 -2.69 8.97 10.41
CA ALA A 37 -2.04 9.61 11.57
C ALA A 37 -3.00 10.55 12.31
N ARG A 38 -3.85 11.31 11.61
CA ARG A 38 -4.88 12.16 12.24
C ARG A 38 -5.93 11.32 12.96
N VAL A 39 -6.46 10.27 12.33
CA VAL A 39 -7.42 9.36 12.97
C VAL A 39 -6.81 8.78 14.25
N ALA A 40 -5.60 8.23 14.16
CA ALA A 40 -4.88 7.67 15.30
C ALA A 40 -4.66 8.70 16.43
N GLY A 41 -4.34 9.93 16.08
CA GLY A 41 -4.12 11.03 17.04
C GLY A 41 -5.35 11.40 17.88
N HIS A 42 -6.57 11.10 17.42
CA HIS A 42 -7.81 11.35 18.13
C HIS A 42 -8.33 10.13 18.92
N ILE A 43 -7.66 8.99 18.85
CA ILE A 43 -8.05 7.78 19.60
C ILE A 43 -7.68 7.97 21.08
N THR A 44 -8.65 7.82 21.98
CA THR A 44 -8.41 7.87 23.43
C THR A 44 -7.96 6.52 23.98
N ASP A 45 -7.40 6.51 25.19
CA ASP A 45 -6.93 5.27 25.82
C ASP A 45 -8.11 4.32 26.13
N GLU A 46 -9.30 4.85 26.42
CA GLU A 46 -10.52 4.07 26.64
C GLU A 46 -10.98 3.34 25.37
N GLN A 47 -10.70 3.90 24.20
CA GLN A 47 -11.07 3.30 22.91
C GLN A 47 -10.12 2.18 22.47
N LEU A 48 -8.94 2.02 23.09
CA LEU A 48 -7.95 1.02 22.69
C LEU A 48 -8.47 -0.43 22.75
N ALA A 49 -9.44 -0.72 23.63
CA ALA A 49 -10.05 -2.04 23.75
C ALA A 49 -11.30 -2.23 22.88
N ALA A 50 -11.74 -1.20 22.16
CA ALA A 50 -12.95 -1.28 21.34
C ALA A 50 -12.76 -2.26 20.16
N PRO A 51 -13.81 -3.00 19.76
CA PRO A 51 -13.76 -3.86 18.57
C PRO A 51 -13.64 -3.02 17.30
N THR A 52 -13.08 -3.60 16.25
CA THR A 52 -12.98 -2.96 14.93
C THR A 52 -13.71 -3.80 13.86
N PRO A 53 -13.98 -3.25 12.67
CA PRO A 53 -14.46 -4.05 11.54
C PRO A 53 -13.48 -5.12 11.06
N CYS A 54 -12.19 -5.01 11.39
CA CYS A 54 -11.22 -6.09 11.22
C CYS A 54 -11.44 -7.14 12.35
N PRO A 55 -12.00 -8.34 12.07
CA PRO A 55 -12.66 -9.16 13.09
C PRO A 55 -11.76 -9.64 14.22
N ASP A 56 -10.47 -9.82 13.96
CA ASP A 56 -9.53 -10.35 14.94
C ASP A 56 -8.80 -9.27 15.74
N TYR A 57 -9.06 -7.98 15.45
CA TYR A 57 -8.32 -6.86 16.00
C TYR A 57 -9.21 -5.88 16.78
N ALA A 58 -8.89 -5.68 18.05
CA ALA A 58 -9.29 -4.47 18.76
C ALA A 58 -8.48 -3.27 18.23
N VAL A 59 -8.89 -2.04 18.54
CA VAL A 59 -8.22 -0.80 18.12
C VAL A 59 -6.71 -0.82 18.41
N ARG A 60 -6.30 -1.24 19.61
CA ARG A 60 -4.88 -1.34 19.98
C ARG A 60 -4.08 -2.28 19.07
N HIS A 61 -4.68 -3.40 18.70
CA HIS A 61 -4.06 -4.41 17.82
C HIS A 61 -3.93 -3.85 16.41
N LEU A 62 -4.96 -3.18 15.93
CA LEU A 62 -4.94 -2.57 14.60
C LEU A 62 -3.95 -1.42 14.49
N LEU A 63 -3.80 -0.59 15.54
CA LEU A 63 -2.74 0.42 15.62
C LEU A 63 -1.34 -0.23 15.59
N GLY A 64 -1.14 -1.32 16.33
CA GLY A 64 0.12 -2.07 16.32
C GLY A 64 0.41 -2.68 14.95
N HIS A 65 -0.62 -3.19 14.26
CA HIS A 65 -0.53 -3.69 12.91
C HIS A 65 -0.10 -2.59 11.92
N VAL A 66 -0.77 -1.45 11.92
CA VAL A 66 -0.42 -0.32 11.05
C VAL A 66 0.99 0.19 11.32
N LEU A 67 1.43 0.21 12.59
CA LEU A 67 2.80 0.58 12.94
C LEU A 67 3.82 -0.42 12.37
N GLY A 68 3.56 -1.72 12.50
CA GLY A 68 4.39 -2.78 11.92
C GLY A 68 4.45 -2.72 10.39
N LEU A 69 3.30 -2.53 9.75
CA LEU A 69 3.20 -2.35 8.29
C LEU A 69 4.01 -1.14 7.80
N ALA A 70 3.94 -0.01 8.52
CA ALA A 70 4.69 1.18 8.14
C ALA A 70 6.21 0.90 8.13
N GLY A 71 6.72 0.14 9.10
CA GLY A 71 8.11 -0.32 9.10
C GLY A 71 8.44 -1.25 7.92
N ALA A 72 7.64 -2.30 7.76
CA ALA A 72 7.84 -3.30 6.71
C ALA A 72 7.79 -2.69 5.30
N PHE A 73 6.80 -1.87 5.00
CA PHE A 73 6.68 -1.25 3.68
C PHE A 73 7.72 -0.15 3.43
N ARG A 74 8.28 0.48 4.47
CA ARG A 74 9.45 1.34 4.31
C ARG A 74 10.68 0.52 3.88
N GLU A 75 10.94 -0.61 4.52
CA GLU A 75 12.04 -1.53 4.15
C GLU A 75 11.81 -2.12 2.75
N ALA A 76 10.56 -2.47 2.41
CA ALA A 76 10.20 -2.95 1.07
C ALA A 76 10.47 -1.90 -0.03
N ALA A 77 10.20 -0.62 0.22
CA ALA A 77 10.51 0.48 -0.68
C ALA A 77 12.03 0.61 -0.91
N GLY A 78 12.82 0.51 0.17
CA GLY A 78 14.29 0.51 0.12
C GLY A 78 14.90 -0.78 -0.41
N LYS A 79 14.09 -1.84 -0.61
CA LYS A 79 14.56 -3.21 -0.95
C LYS A 79 15.58 -3.75 0.06
N GLU A 80 15.37 -3.40 1.32
CA GLU A 80 16.18 -3.82 2.44
C GLU A 80 15.68 -5.19 2.94
N PHE A 81 16.11 -6.27 2.32
CA PHE A 81 15.68 -7.62 2.68
C PHE A 81 16.16 -8.00 4.08
N GLY A 82 15.22 -8.30 4.98
CA GLY A 82 15.50 -8.62 6.37
C GLY A 82 14.34 -9.39 7.04
N PRO A 83 14.50 -9.79 8.31
CA PRO A 83 13.51 -10.62 9.02
C PRO A 83 12.10 -9.99 9.08
N THR A 84 12.00 -8.66 9.06
CA THR A 84 10.73 -7.94 9.08
C THR A 84 9.90 -8.24 7.84
N LEU A 85 10.54 -8.33 6.66
CA LEU A 85 9.88 -8.64 5.40
C LEU A 85 9.53 -10.11 5.23
N ASP A 86 10.18 -11.00 6.00
CA ASP A 86 9.93 -12.45 5.98
C ASP A 86 8.78 -12.86 6.89
N GLN A 87 8.28 -11.96 7.74
CA GLN A 87 7.22 -12.26 8.69
C GLN A 87 5.86 -12.37 7.99
N ALA A 88 5.26 -13.56 8.05
CA ALA A 88 3.94 -13.78 7.49
C ALA A 88 2.85 -12.97 8.23
N PRO A 89 1.86 -12.40 7.51
CA PRO A 89 0.71 -11.74 8.12
C PRO A 89 0.04 -12.65 9.17
N GLY A 90 -0.40 -12.06 10.29
CA GLY A 90 -1.12 -12.80 11.35
C GLY A 90 -0.27 -13.77 12.20
N SER A 91 1.04 -13.83 11.99
CA SER A 91 1.93 -14.72 12.77
C SER A 91 2.03 -14.35 14.25
N VAL A 92 1.80 -13.10 14.60
CA VAL A 92 1.78 -12.57 15.97
C VAL A 92 0.64 -11.57 16.09
N LEU A 93 -0.12 -11.60 17.19
CA LEU A 93 -1.09 -10.56 17.48
C LEU A 93 -0.34 -9.26 17.80
N PRO A 94 -0.43 -8.22 16.94
CA PRO A 94 0.26 -6.98 17.18
C PRO A 94 -0.36 -6.21 18.35
N ASP A 95 0.43 -5.38 19.02
CA ASP A 95 -0.05 -4.48 20.07
C ASP A 95 0.79 -3.21 20.09
N VAL A 96 0.23 -2.14 20.64
CA VAL A 96 0.96 -0.87 20.79
C VAL A 96 1.65 -0.77 22.14
N GLY A 97 2.91 -0.32 22.13
CA GLY A 97 3.65 0.08 23.33
C GLY A 97 3.25 1.51 23.78
N PRO A 98 3.76 1.95 24.93
CA PRO A 98 3.39 3.26 25.53
C PRO A 98 3.80 4.45 24.66
N GLY A 99 4.76 4.30 23.73
CA GLY A 99 5.27 5.36 22.84
C GLY A 99 4.52 5.51 21.52
N TRP A 100 3.53 4.65 21.23
CA TRP A 100 2.91 4.55 19.90
C TRP A 100 2.39 5.87 19.32
N ARG A 101 1.92 6.80 20.19
CA ARG A 101 1.37 8.10 19.75
C ARG A 101 2.40 8.97 19.05
N ALA A 102 3.68 8.82 19.38
CA ALA A 102 4.78 9.50 18.70
C ALA A 102 5.38 8.65 17.58
N GLU A 103 5.42 7.34 17.78
CA GLU A 103 6.05 6.38 16.85
C GLU A 103 5.23 6.21 15.58
N LEU A 104 3.90 6.06 15.68
CA LEU A 104 3.04 5.78 14.55
C LEU A 104 3.06 6.89 13.47
N PRO A 105 2.84 8.18 13.78
CA PRO A 105 2.91 9.22 12.76
C PRO A 105 4.32 9.33 12.14
N ALA A 106 5.38 9.15 12.92
CA ALA A 106 6.74 9.18 12.42
C ALA A 106 7.03 8.00 11.47
N ALA A 107 6.54 6.80 11.78
CA ALA A 107 6.68 5.62 10.93
C ALA A 107 5.90 5.76 9.62
N LEU A 108 4.67 6.29 9.68
CA LEU A 108 3.83 6.57 8.51
C LEU A 108 4.47 7.61 7.58
N ASP A 109 5.01 8.69 8.13
CA ASP A 109 5.72 9.71 7.35
C ASP A 109 6.99 9.13 6.68
N ALA A 110 7.77 8.34 7.41
CA ALA A 110 8.98 7.71 6.89
C ALA A 110 8.67 6.69 5.77
N MET A 111 7.62 5.89 5.92
CA MET A 111 7.13 4.98 4.88
C MET A 111 6.71 5.77 3.65
N ALA A 112 5.83 6.77 3.81
CA ALA A 112 5.33 7.56 2.69
C ALA A 112 6.45 8.30 1.95
N GLU A 113 7.50 8.76 2.65
CA GLU A 113 8.67 9.38 2.04
C GLU A 113 9.48 8.36 1.22
N ALA A 114 9.67 7.13 1.72
CA ALA A 114 10.40 6.08 1.00
C ALA A 114 9.72 5.72 -0.34
N TRP A 115 8.39 5.71 -0.39
CA TRP A 115 7.61 5.44 -1.62
C TRP A 115 7.57 6.62 -2.60
N ARG A 116 8.20 7.76 -2.29
CA ARG A 116 8.41 8.86 -3.26
C ARG A 116 9.54 8.59 -4.24
N ASP A 117 10.43 7.67 -3.91
CA ASP A 117 11.46 7.25 -4.85
C ASP A 117 10.83 6.41 -5.97
N PRO A 118 10.94 6.80 -7.25
CA PRO A 118 10.48 6.00 -8.37
C PRO A 118 11.09 4.59 -8.42
N ALA A 119 12.29 4.41 -7.88
CA ALA A 119 12.95 3.11 -7.82
C ALA A 119 12.24 2.13 -6.86
N ALA A 120 11.51 2.61 -5.86
CA ALA A 120 10.71 1.76 -4.97
C ALA A 120 9.63 0.98 -5.74
N TRP A 121 9.05 1.61 -6.76
CA TRP A 121 7.97 1.04 -7.59
C TRP A 121 8.46 0.09 -8.68
N GLN A 122 9.77 0.00 -8.92
CA GLN A 122 10.35 -0.80 -10.00
C GLN A 122 10.93 -2.12 -9.48
N GLY A 123 11.06 -3.12 -10.38
CA GLY A 123 11.70 -4.40 -10.05
C GLY A 123 10.98 -5.17 -8.94
N MET A 124 11.69 -6.08 -8.29
CA MET A 124 11.16 -6.94 -7.24
C MET A 124 11.51 -6.40 -5.86
N THR A 125 10.61 -6.65 -4.91
CA THR A 125 10.80 -6.47 -3.48
C THR A 125 10.15 -7.62 -2.71
N ARG A 126 10.05 -7.53 -1.38
CA ARG A 126 9.40 -8.52 -0.54
C ARG A 126 8.50 -7.85 0.48
N ALA A 127 7.35 -8.46 0.77
CA ALA A 127 6.48 -8.10 1.88
C ALA A 127 5.72 -9.34 2.36
N GLY A 128 5.57 -9.52 3.67
CA GLY A 128 4.84 -10.65 4.24
C GLY A 128 5.41 -12.03 3.87
N GLY A 129 6.71 -12.14 3.64
CA GLY A 129 7.38 -13.38 3.22
C GLY A 129 7.25 -13.70 1.71
N ILE A 130 6.63 -12.83 0.92
CA ILE A 130 6.36 -13.06 -0.50
C ILE A 130 7.17 -12.07 -1.36
N ASP A 131 7.85 -12.58 -2.38
CA ASP A 131 8.49 -11.76 -3.41
C ASP A 131 7.43 -11.26 -4.40
N LEU A 132 7.39 -9.94 -4.62
CA LEU A 132 6.40 -9.30 -5.49
C LEU A 132 6.99 -8.07 -6.19
N PRO A 133 6.39 -7.63 -7.32
CA PRO A 133 6.79 -6.38 -7.96
C PRO A 133 6.65 -5.18 -7.02
N GLY A 134 7.59 -4.23 -7.09
CA GLY A 134 7.55 -2.99 -6.30
C GLY A 134 6.25 -2.21 -6.50
N GLU A 135 5.72 -2.17 -7.73
CA GLU A 135 4.43 -1.56 -8.02
C GLU A 135 3.28 -2.20 -7.23
N VAL A 136 3.25 -3.53 -7.13
CA VAL A 136 2.24 -4.24 -6.34
C VAL A 136 2.43 -3.98 -4.86
N ALA A 137 3.67 -4.00 -4.36
CA ALA A 137 3.95 -3.71 -2.94
C ALA A 137 3.51 -2.29 -2.54
N GLY A 138 3.72 -1.29 -3.40
CA GLY A 138 3.27 0.08 -3.17
C GLY A 138 1.74 0.20 -3.15
N LEU A 139 1.04 -0.53 -4.02
CA LEU A 139 -0.43 -0.59 -4.01
C LEU A 139 -0.95 -1.30 -2.76
N VAL A 140 -0.31 -2.39 -2.31
CA VAL A 140 -0.67 -3.06 -1.04
C VAL A 140 -0.46 -2.11 0.14
N ALA A 141 0.67 -1.40 0.21
CA ALA A 141 0.90 -0.41 1.26
C ALA A 141 -0.18 0.68 1.31
N LEU A 142 -0.62 1.16 0.14
CA LEU A 142 -1.68 2.17 0.04
C LEU A 142 -3.04 1.59 0.48
N ASP A 143 -3.37 0.38 0.05
CA ASP A 143 -4.61 -0.31 0.40
C ASP A 143 -4.71 -0.57 1.91
N GLU A 144 -3.65 -1.06 2.53
CA GLU A 144 -3.56 -1.25 3.98
C GLU A 144 -3.87 0.04 4.75
N LEU A 145 -3.34 1.17 4.28
CA LEU A 145 -3.63 2.47 4.88
C LEU A 145 -5.09 2.90 4.67
N VAL A 146 -5.67 2.67 3.49
CA VAL A 146 -7.06 3.03 3.18
C VAL A 146 -8.02 2.21 4.02
N VAL A 147 -7.87 0.89 4.01
CA VAL A 147 -8.80 -0.04 4.67
C VAL A 147 -8.67 0.03 6.19
N HIS A 148 -7.46 -0.05 6.73
CA HIS A 148 -7.27 0.00 8.18
C HIS A 148 -7.47 1.40 8.78
N GLY A 149 -7.23 2.45 8.01
CA GLY A 149 -7.63 3.81 8.38
C GLY A 149 -9.14 3.92 8.55
N TRP A 150 -9.91 3.32 7.64
CA TRP A 150 -11.37 3.23 7.75
C TRP A 150 -11.82 2.38 8.95
N ASP A 151 -11.20 1.21 9.15
CA ASP A 151 -11.49 0.33 10.30
C ASP A 151 -11.31 1.10 11.63
N LEU A 152 -10.20 1.86 11.79
CA LEU A 152 -9.95 2.69 12.97
C LEU A 152 -10.97 3.81 13.13
N ALA A 153 -11.30 4.52 12.06
CA ALA A 153 -12.27 5.60 12.09
C ALA A 153 -13.66 5.10 12.46
N ARG A 154 -14.12 3.99 11.89
CA ARG A 154 -15.40 3.35 12.23
C ARG A 154 -15.44 2.91 13.70
N ALA A 155 -14.40 2.23 14.18
CA ALA A 155 -14.32 1.75 15.57
C ALA A 155 -14.36 2.89 16.59
N THR A 156 -13.92 4.09 16.21
CA THR A 156 -13.79 5.24 17.13
C THR A 156 -14.77 6.38 16.86
N GLY A 157 -15.71 6.17 15.90
CA GLY A 157 -16.77 7.14 15.58
C GLY A 157 -16.25 8.42 14.90
N GLN A 158 -15.17 8.32 14.11
CA GLN A 158 -14.56 9.45 13.42
C GLN A 158 -14.98 9.51 11.96
N GLU A 159 -15.00 10.70 11.37
CA GLU A 159 -15.11 10.88 9.93
C GLU A 159 -13.86 10.39 9.21
N TYR A 160 -14.06 9.78 8.03
CA TYR A 160 -12.98 9.27 7.20
C TYR A 160 -13.19 9.62 5.74
N ALA A 161 -12.32 10.45 5.22
CA ALA A 161 -12.42 10.97 3.85
C ALA A 161 -11.05 10.91 3.13
N PRO A 162 -10.68 9.75 2.59
CA PRO A 162 -9.52 9.61 1.72
C PRO A 162 -9.68 10.46 0.46
N ASP A 163 -8.57 10.87 -0.14
CA ASP A 163 -8.59 11.49 -1.46
C ASP A 163 -8.88 10.45 -2.56
N GLU A 164 -9.39 10.95 -3.69
CA GLU A 164 -9.80 10.10 -4.81
C GLU A 164 -8.65 9.26 -5.37
N ALA A 165 -7.42 9.81 -5.43
CA ALA A 165 -6.26 9.08 -5.95
C ALA A 165 -5.90 7.89 -5.05
N SER A 166 -5.98 8.05 -3.73
CA SER A 166 -5.79 6.96 -2.77
C SER A 166 -6.85 5.85 -2.93
N LEU A 167 -8.12 6.24 -3.10
CA LEU A 167 -9.22 5.29 -3.33
C LEU A 167 -9.07 4.55 -4.67
N GLU A 168 -8.68 5.24 -5.74
CA GLU A 168 -8.44 4.59 -7.03
C GLU A 168 -7.25 3.63 -6.99
N GLY A 169 -6.19 3.94 -6.23
CA GLY A 169 -5.07 3.04 -6.02
C GLY A 169 -5.48 1.75 -5.30
N ALA A 170 -6.22 1.85 -4.19
CA ALA A 170 -6.75 0.69 -3.48
C ALA A 170 -7.72 -0.12 -4.38
N ARG A 171 -8.59 0.55 -5.12
CA ARG A 171 -9.50 -0.11 -6.08
C ARG A 171 -8.75 -0.86 -7.17
N ALA A 172 -7.65 -0.30 -7.70
CA ALA A 172 -6.83 -0.95 -8.73
C ALA A 172 -6.21 -2.26 -8.24
N LEU A 173 -5.89 -2.35 -6.96
CA LEU A 173 -5.40 -3.57 -6.32
C LEU A 173 -6.54 -4.59 -6.07
N LEU A 174 -7.63 -4.13 -5.46
CA LEU A 174 -8.69 -5.02 -4.97
C LEU A 174 -9.62 -5.54 -6.07
N ALA A 175 -9.94 -4.73 -7.09
CA ALA A 175 -10.94 -5.11 -8.09
C ALA A 175 -10.55 -6.37 -8.92
N PRO A 176 -9.29 -6.57 -9.33
CA PRO A 176 -8.90 -7.83 -9.98
C PRO A 176 -9.00 -9.05 -9.06
N ALA A 177 -8.64 -8.89 -7.76
CA ALA A 177 -8.69 -9.98 -6.78
C ALA A 177 -10.13 -10.38 -6.41
N ALA A 178 -11.09 -9.49 -6.59
CA ALA A 178 -12.51 -9.74 -6.34
C ALA A 178 -13.22 -10.50 -7.49
N GLN A 179 -12.57 -10.70 -8.64
CA GLN A 179 -13.15 -11.45 -9.76
C GLN A 179 -13.06 -12.96 -9.50
N PRO A 180 -14.11 -13.73 -9.84
CA PRO A 180 -14.03 -15.18 -9.78
C PRO A 180 -12.86 -15.69 -10.64
N ASP A 181 -12.08 -16.61 -10.11
CA ASP A 181 -11.05 -17.29 -10.90
C ASP A 181 -11.71 -18.03 -12.08
N PRO A 182 -11.35 -17.73 -13.35
CA PRO A 182 -11.90 -18.44 -14.50
C PRO A 182 -11.58 -19.95 -14.48
N ALA A 183 -10.62 -20.42 -13.69
CA ALA A 183 -10.30 -21.83 -13.50
C ALA A 183 -11.25 -22.56 -12.54
N GLY A 184 -12.19 -21.85 -11.86
CA GLY A 184 -13.24 -22.47 -11.05
C GLY A 184 -12.82 -22.92 -9.64
N ASP A 185 -11.58 -22.73 -9.27
CA ASP A 185 -11.14 -22.79 -7.88
C ASP A 185 -11.59 -21.46 -7.25
N GLY A 186 -12.71 -21.45 -6.55
CA GLY A 186 -13.30 -20.27 -5.92
C GLY A 186 -12.28 -19.49 -5.07
N PRO A 187 -12.67 -18.33 -4.49
CA PRO A 187 -11.76 -17.55 -3.67
C PRO A 187 -11.10 -18.49 -2.67
N SER A 188 -9.79 -18.65 -2.80
CA SER A 188 -9.03 -19.52 -1.90
C SER A 188 -9.25 -19.00 -0.47
N ASP A 189 -9.78 -19.85 0.41
CA ASP A 189 -9.85 -19.59 1.84
C ASP A 189 -8.41 -19.30 2.34
N GLY A 190 -7.98 -18.05 2.27
CA GLY A 190 -6.62 -17.66 2.62
C GLY A 190 -5.97 -16.61 1.71
N GLY A 191 -6.71 -15.96 0.81
CA GLY A 191 -6.23 -14.78 0.08
C GLY A 191 -5.89 -13.63 1.03
N LEU A 192 -5.02 -12.70 0.59
CA LEU A 192 -4.64 -11.50 1.35
C LEU A 192 -5.84 -10.60 1.71
N PHE A 193 -6.97 -10.78 1.04
CA PHE A 193 -8.17 -9.97 1.18
C PHE A 193 -9.38 -10.84 1.59
N GLY A 194 -10.30 -10.25 2.36
CA GLY A 194 -11.56 -10.89 2.72
C GLY A 194 -12.46 -11.14 1.50
N THR A 195 -13.47 -12.02 1.65
CA THR A 195 -14.47 -12.21 0.62
C THR A 195 -15.23 -10.91 0.36
N PRO A 196 -15.28 -10.39 -0.89
CA PRO A 196 -15.93 -9.13 -1.18
C PRO A 196 -17.39 -9.06 -0.75
N VAL A 197 -17.79 -7.95 -0.15
CA VAL A 197 -19.17 -7.60 0.19
C VAL A 197 -19.77 -6.83 -0.97
N LYS A 198 -20.97 -7.23 -1.40
CA LYS A 198 -21.66 -6.56 -2.51
C LYS A 198 -22.12 -5.17 -2.07
N VAL A 199 -21.66 -4.15 -2.79
CA VAL A 199 -22.05 -2.74 -2.64
C VAL A 199 -22.68 -2.26 -3.96
N PRO A 200 -23.70 -1.38 -3.94
CA PRO A 200 -24.29 -0.81 -5.16
C PRO A 200 -23.23 -0.13 -6.05
N ASP A 201 -23.36 -0.26 -7.36
CA ASP A 201 -22.41 0.29 -8.32
C ASP A 201 -22.37 1.83 -8.30
N ASP A 202 -23.46 2.47 -7.88
CA ASP A 202 -23.63 3.91 -7.74
C ASP A 202 -23.28 4.43 -6.32
N ALA A 203 -22.84 3.56 -5.41
CA ALA A 203 -22.39 3.96 -4.09
C ALA A 203 -21.09 4.80 -4.17
N PRO A 204 -20.79 5.62 -3.14
CA PRO A 204 -19.54 6.34 -3.03
C PRO A 204 -18.32 5.45 -3.29
N LEU A 205 -17.25 6.02 -3.87
CA LEU A 205 -16.05 5.25 -4.20
C LEU A 205 -15.44 4.58 -2.96
N LEU A 206 -15.45 5.26 -1.81
CA LEU A 206 -15.01 4.69 -0.53
C LEU A 206 -15.78 3.41 -0.20
N ASP A 207 -17.12 3.43 -0.25
CA ASP A 207 -17.94 2.28 0.11
C ASP A 207 -17.67 1.10 -0.81
N ARG A 208 -17.48 1.36 -2.11
CA ARG A 208 -17.11 0.31 -3.09
C ARG A 208 -15.73 -0.29 -2.80
N VAL A 209 -14.74 0.52 -2.44
CA VAL A 209 -13.40 0.04 -2.04
C VAL A 209 -13.50 -0.81 -0.77
N ILE A 210 -14.22 -0.33 0.23
CA ILE A 210 -14.42 -1.04 1.50
C ILE A 210 -15.16 -2.37 1.27
N GLY A 211 -16.18 -2.39 0.40
CA GLY A 211 -16.86 -3.62 -0.01
C GLY A 211 -15.92 -4.62 -0.68
N LEU A 212 -15.03 -4.16 -1.58
CA LEU A 212 -14.03 -5.01 -2.24
C LEU A 212 -13.04 -5.63 -1.24
N SER A 213 -12.73 -4.93 -0.13
CA SER A 213 -11.84 -5.45 0.93
C SER A 213 -12.51 -6.45 1.89
N GLY A 214 -13.80 -6.77 1.67
CA GLY A 214 -14.56 -7.72 2.48
C GLY A 214 -15.24 -7.10 3.71
N ARG A 215 -15.33 -5.76 3.82
CA ARG A 215 -16.02 -5.06 4.90
C ARG A 215 -17.37 -4.53 4.42
N ALA A 216 -18.36 -4.46 5.34
CA ALA A 216 -19.61 -3.78 5.10
C ALA A 216 -19.48 -2.30 5.43
N PRO A 217 -19.69 -1.37 4.45
CA PRO A 217 -19.48 0.07 4.67
C PRO A 217 -20.56 0.73 5.53
N ASP A 218 -21.74 0.16 5.70
CA ASP A 218 -22.93 0.60 6.47
C ASP A 218 -23.00 0.07 7.90
#